data_d5654ed09618be7b43d859d3641588b2
#
_entry.id   d5654ed09618be7b43d859d3641588b2
#
_cell.length_a   1.000
_cell.length_b   1.000
_cell.length_c   1.000
_cell.angle_alpha   90.00
_cell.angle_beta   90.00
_cell.angle_gamma   90.00
#
_symmetry.space_group_name_H-M   'P 1'
#
loop_
_entity.id
_entity.type
_entity.pdbx_description
1 polymer ?
#
loop_
_entity_poly.entity_id
_entity_poly.type
_entity_poly.pdbx_seq_one_letter_code
_entity_poly.pdbx_strand_id
1 'polypeptide(L)'
;MKTIKVSSSQFNYQYGDQIHFPYSIAMLVSYIKSIKDLKDKFVFDKTFIFRDKLEEYAERSNDADILLCSCYVWNWEITNKLAKKVKEKNPECLIIFGGPQVPDRADNFFEKYPYVDLIVHGEGERIISNVFREYITDKDYTNVKGTETKDFKAPLEERMKNLEEIPSPYLSNLVWDLVEQVDGVKYIASWETNRGCPFQCTFCDWGSATKTKVRKNPEDRLMEEIEWFSENQIPYIDCCDANFGIFTDRDYRLAKKLKEQKLKTDYPEKIRPAWAKVSSERIIPIAKELQEAGLLRAVTLAVQSLDSRTLEVIKRKNIKFDKFSDLTQKFRDNDITTYTEIILGLPGETLKSYKKGLEELASLYPRPVVYIYNCGVFPNAPMNAPEYVKKYKIETLRSPIFLAHSSIHDRGLKEYEDIAISSASYSTEDLKNKYMYGWIIQAFHSLGLFEYVSKFYNQKYNMNFMNFYSDFIEYCENSKSFFSQEYGVVQEYIDNGYSGKGWNHYDSDLGDIYWPIEEATWIRLASDKKRFLKETKEFLLFIENKYNLETTEEQINDLIKFQAFLITTRDHQEEIKAETFLYNWKKYFIENEKVL
;
A
#
# COMPACT_ATOMS: atom_id res chain seq x y z
N MET A 1 13.59 -42.29 14.52
CA MET A 1 12.23 -41.75 14.27
C MET A 1 12.18 -41.30 12.83
N LYS A 2 11.04 -41.49 12.13
CA LYS A 2 10.86 -40.94 10.78
C LYS A 2 10.94 -39.40 10.87
N THR A 3 11.73 -38.78 10.03
CA THR A 3 11.79 -37.32 9.94
C THR A 3 10.50 -36.82 9.29
N ILE A 4 9.88 -35.81 9.88
CA ILE A 4 8.61 -35.23 9.39
C ILE A 4 8.95 -34.17 8.35
N LYS A 5 8.40 -34.33 7.14
CA LYS A 5 8.62 -33.41 6.03
C LYS A 5 7.58 -32.28 6.05
N VAL A 6 8.04 -31.04 6.07
CA VAL A 6 7.22 -29.83 6.08
C VAL A 6 7.45 -29.04 4.80
N SER A 7 6.43 -28.95 3.96
CA SER A 7 6.36 -27.99 2.88
C SER A 7 5.67 -26.71 3.35
N SER A 8 5.98 -25.57 2.73
CA SER A 8 5.38 -24.30 3.10
C SER A 8 5.16 -23.38 1.91
N SER A 9 4.17 -22.50 2.00
CA SER A 9 3.89 -21.51 0.96
C SER A 9 3.68 -20.12 1.53
N GLN A 10 4.27 -19.14 0.85
CA GLN A 10 4.01 -17.72 1.00
C GLN A 10 4.20 -17.07 -0.37
N PHE A 11 3.25 -17.31 -1.28
CA PHE A 11 3.31 -16.76 -2.62
C PHE A 11 3.35 -15.23 -2.60
N ASN A 12 4.25 -14.67 -3.40
CA ASN A 12 4.41 -13.23 -3.55
C ASN A 12 4.33 -12.85 -5.04
N TYR A 13 3.98 -11.58 -5.32
CA TYR A 13 4.16 -11.02 -6.64
C TYR A 13 5.62 -10.65 -6.86
N GLN A 14 6.08 -10.80 -8.09
CA GLN A 14 7.39 -10.35 -8.52
C GLN A 14 7.25 -9.00 -9.21
N TYR A 15 8.07 -8.03 -8.83
CA TYR A 15 8.14 -6.70 -9.39
C TYR A 15 9.46 -6.51 -10.12
N GLY A 16 9.45 -6.64 -11.45
CA GLY A 16 10.67 -6.68 -12.24
C GLY A 16 11.53 -7.88 -11.85
N ASP A 17 12.75 -7.63 -11.39
CA ASP A 17 13.68 -8.65 -10.89
C ASP A 17 13.58 -8.91 -9.37
N GLN A 18 12.58 -8.32 -8.67
CA GLN A 18 12.50 -8.32 -7.21
C GLN A 18 11.34 -9.15 -6.68
N ILE A 19 11.58 -9.93 -5.63
CA ILE A 19 10.58 -10.70 -4.88
C ILE A 19 10.89 -10.69 -3.37
N HIS A 20 9.87 -10.71 -2.53
CA HIS A 20 10.05 -10.74 -1.07
C HIS A 20 10.48 -12.12 -0.58
N PHE A 21 11.37 -12.16 0.42
CA PHE A 21 11.57 -13.36 1.22
C PHE A 21 10.26 -13.81 1.88
N PRO A 22 10.07 -15.11 2.11
CA PRO A 22 8.91 -15.65 2.81
C PRO A 22 9.05 -15.41 4.34
N TYR A 23 9.03 -14.15 4.74
CA TYR A 23 9.39 -13.73 6.10
C TYR A 23 8.50 -14.35 7.18
N SER A 24 7.18 -14.46 6.97
CA SER A 24 6.28 -15.06 7.96
C SER A 24 6.61 -16.53 8.20
N ILE A 25 6.85 -17.29 7.15
CA ILE A 25 7.29 -18.69 7.25
C ILE A 25 8.67 -18.78 7.92
N ALA A 26 9.60 -17.90 7.53
CA ALA A 26 10.95 -17.90 8.10
C ALA A 26 10.93 -17.62 9.61
N MET A 27 10.04 -16.74 10.10
CA MET A 27 9.85 -16.50 11.54
C MET A 27 9.34 -17.73 12.27
N LEU A 28 8.34 -18.44 11.72
CA LEU A 28 7.82 -19.69 12.29
C LEU A 28 8.90 -20.77 12.36
N VAL A 29 9.63 -20.99 11.27
CA VAL A 29 10.69 -21.99 11.19
C VAL A 29 11.85 -21.64 12.13
N SER A 30 12.25 -20.37 12.22
CA SER A 30 13.28 -19.90 13.13
C SER A 30 12.91 -20.20 14.58
N TYR A 31 11.66 -19.93 14.97
CA TYR A 31 11.15 -20.22 16.31
C TYR A 31 11.13 -21.73 16.58
N ILE A 32 10.62 -22.57 15.67
CA ILE A 32 10.58 -24.03 15.82
C ILE A 32 12.00 -24.60 15.97
N LYS A 33 12.95 -24.14 15.15
CA LYS A 33 14.35 -24.58 15.21
C LYS A 33 15.07 -24.17 16.49
N SER A 34 14.59 -23.15 17.22
CA SER A 34 15.11 -22.76 18.52
C SER A 34 14.64 -23.67 19.68
N ILE A 35 13.57 -24.42 19.47
CA ILE A 35 12.93 -25.25 20.49
C ILE A 35 13.58 -26.64 20.53
N LYS A 36 14.22 -26.99 21.67
CA LYS A 36 15.05 -28.18 21.84
C LYS A 36 14.35 -29.50 21.49
N ASP A 37 13.07 -29.64 21.83
CA ASP A 37 12.28 -30.85 21.59
C ASP A 37 11.71 -30.95 20.16
N LEU A 38 11.80 -29.88 19.34
CA LEU A 38 11.27 -29.82 17.99
C LEU A 38 12.35 -29.74 16.91
N LYS A 39 13.47 -29.05 17.17
CA LYS A 39 14.44 -28.60 16.17
C LYS A 39 14.95 -29.68 15.18
N ASP A 40 15.08 -30.93 15.65
CA ASP A 40 15.66 -32.02 14.87
C ASP A 40 14.59 -33.02 14.37
N LYS A 41 13.30 -32.75 14.60
CA LYS A 41 12.21 -33.65 14.23
C LYS A 41 11.58 -33.31 12.88
N PHE A 42 11.75 -32.09 12.43
CA PHE A 42 11.13 -31.56 11.22
C PHE A 42 12.18 -31.12 10.21
N VAL A 43 11.98 -31.49 8.96
CA VAL A 43 12.75 -31.01 7.81
C VAL A 43 11.86 -30.10 6.98
N PHE A 44 12.33 -28.88 6.77
CA PHE A 44 11.63 -27.84 6.02
C PHE A 44 12.17 -27.78 4.59
N ASP A 45 11.29 -27.92 3.62
CA ASP A 45 11.60 -27.70 2.21
C ASP A 45 11.75 -26.18 1.91
N LYS A 46 12.27 -25.86 0.71
CA LYS A 46 12.21 -24.50 0.18
C LYS A 46 10.75 -24.03 0.12
N THR A 47 10.47 -22.86 0.66
CA THR A 47 9.13 -22.26 0.69
C THR A 47 8.68 -21.87 -0.72
N PHE A 48 7.45 -22.14 -1.05
CA PHE A 48 6.83 -21.86 -2.34
C PHE A 48 6.46 -20.35 -2.42
N ILE A 49 7.21 -19.60 -3.21
CA ILE A 49 7.02 -18.14 -3.33
C ILE A 49 6.68 -17.69 -4.74
N PHE A 50 7.08 -18.45 -5.78
CA PHE A 50 6.85 -18.10 -7.18
C PHE A 50 5.47 -18.58 -7.66
N ARG A 51 4.70 -17.68 -8.23
CA ARG A 51 3.31 -17.94 -8.61
C ARG A 51 3.18 -18.80 -9.88
N ASP A 52 4.13 -18.71 -10.76
CA ASP A 52 4.21 -19.48 -12.02
C ASP A 52 4.57 -20.97 -11.82
N LYS A 53 5.13 -21.32 -10.65
CA LYS A 53 5.56 -22.70 -10.32
C LYS A 53 4.53 -23.53 -9.57
N LEU A 54 3.25 -23.16 -9.59
CA LEU A 54 2.19 -23.82 -8.80
C LEU A 54 2.13 -25.33 -9.01
N GLU A 55 2.22 -25.80 -10.25
CA GLU A 55 2.13 -27.23 -10.58
C GLU A 55 3.35 -28.00 -10.05
N GLU A 56 4.53 -27.47 -10.21
CA GLU A 56 5.77 -28.02 -9.66
C GLU A 56 5.69 -28.12 -8.14
N TYR A 57 5.21 -27.08 -7.47
CA TYR A 57 5.08 -27.05 -6.01
C TYR A 57 4.05 -28.08 -5.50
N ALA A 58 2.95 -28.25 -6.22
CA ALA A 58 1.97 -29.29 -5.89
C ALA A 58 2.59 -30.69 -6.01
N GLU A 59 3.46 -30.94 -6.98
CA GLU A 59 4.17 -32.21 -7.13
C GLU A 59 5.21 -32.44 -6.03
N ARG A 60 5.97 -31.42 -5.68
CA ARG A 60 6.98 -31.48 -4.59
C ARG A 60 6.35 -31.74 -3.22
N SER A 61 5.07 -31.40 -3.04
CA SER A 61 4.34 -31.63 -1.79
C SER A 61 3.68 -33.00 -1.67
N ASN A 62 3.82 -33.88 -2.67
CA ASN A 62 3.13 -35.19 -2.68
C ASN A 62 3.52 -36.10 -1.51
N ASP A 63 4.70 -35.94 -0.94
CA ASP A 63 5.23 -36.71 0.19
C ASP A 63 5.38 -35.84 1.47
N ALA A 64 4.82 -34.63 1.48
CA ALA A 64 4.83 -33.77 2.65
C ALA A 64 3.90 -34.32 3.74
N ASP A 65 4.40 -34.38 4.97
CA ASP A 65 3.58 -34.73 6.14
C ASP A 65 2.73 -33.52 6.58
N ILE A 66 3.24 -32.28 6.38
CA ILE A 66 2.58 -31.02 6.74
C ILE A 66 2.77 -30.00 5.61
N LEU A 67 1.72 -29.24 5.30
CA LEU A 67 1.77 -28.04 4.45
C LEU A 67 1.38 -26.80 5.26
N LEU A 68 2.33 -25.89 5.49
CA LEU A 68 2.10 -24.60 6.14
C LEU A 68 1.80 -23.53 5.09
N CYS A 69 0.67 -22.85 5.20
CA CYS A 69 0.25 -21.81 4.28
C CYS A 69 0.15 -20.45 4.99
N SER A 70 0.97 -19.48 4.55
CA SER A 70 0.89 -18.09 5.00
C SER A 70 -0.05 -17.31 4.09
N CYS A 71 -1.26 -16.99 4.58
CA CYS A 71 -2.40 -16.50 3.82
C CYS A 71 -2.56 -14.98 3.94
N TYR A 72 -2.43 -14.31 2.81
CA TYR A 72 -2.68 -12.87 2.63
C TYR A 72 -3.68 -12.65 1.50
N VAL A 73 -4.24 -11.46 1.40
CA VAL A 73 -5.17 -11.08 0.33
C VAL A 73 -4.56 -11.31 -1.07
N TRP A 74 -3.27 -11.07 -1.23
CA TRP A 74 -2.55 -11.20 -2.50
C TRP A 74 -2.10 -12.62 -2.87
N ASN A 75 -2.38 -13.63 -2.03
CA ASN A 75 -2.04 -15.02 -2.32
C ASN A 75 -3.12 -16.03 -1.92
N TRP A 76 -4.32 -15.56 -1.65
CA TRP A 76 -5.40 -16.39 -1.15
C TRP A 76 -5.85 -17.46 -2.16
N GLU A 77 -6.12 -17.06 -3.40
CA GLU A 77 -6.62 -17.96 -4.42
C GLU A 77 -5.57 -19.02 -4.84
N ILE A 78 -4.31 -18.59 -5.00
CA ILE A 78 -3.23 -19.50 -5.37
C ILE A 78 -2.92 -20.49 -4.23
N THR A 79 -2.95 -20.02 -2.98
CA THR A 79 -2.76 -20.87 -1.80
C THR A 79 -3.86 -21.92 -1.67
N ASN A 80 -5.13 -21.54 -1.89
CA ASN A 80 -6.25 -22.48 -1.92
C ASN A 80 -6.11 -23.51 -3.03
N LYS A 81 -5.68 -23.09 -4.22
CA LYS A 81 -5.45 -23.99 -5.35
C LYS A 81 -4.33 -24.99 -5.07
N LEU A 82 -3.22 -24.54 -4.44
CA LEU A 82 -2.14 -25.41 -4.00
C LEU A 82 -2.65 -26.43 -2.98
N ALA A 83 -3.29 -25.98 -1.91
CA ALA A 83 -3.78 -26.82 -0.82
C ALA A 83 -4.75 -27.90 -1.32
N LYS A 84 -5.68 -27.53 -2.22
CA LYS A 84 -6.60 -28.48 -2.85
C LYS A 84 -5.84 -29.56 -3.64
N LYS A 85 -4.87 -29.18 -4.48
CA LYS A 85 -4.07 -30.12 -5.28
C LYS A 85 -3.26 -31.07 -4.39
N VAL A 86 -2.66 -30.54 -3.31
CA VAL A 86 -1.90 -31.35 -2.35
C VAL A 86 -2.83 -32.35 -1.66
N LYS A 87 -4.00 -31.93 -1.18
CA LYS A 87 -4.95 -32.80 -0.50
C LYS A 87 -5.52 -33.91 -1.41
N GLU A 88 -5.74 -33.59 -2.70
CA GLU A 88 -6.19 -34.58 -3.70
C GLU A 88 -5.14 -35.69 -3.95
N LYS A 89 -3.85 -35.35 -3.91
CA LYS A 89 -2.75 -36.30 -4.15
C LYS A 89 -2.27 -37.00 -2.86
N ASN A 90 -2.30 -36.29 -1.74
CA ASN A 90 -1.86 -36.77 -0.42
C ASN A 90 -2.92 -36.41 0.63
N PRO A 91 -3.96 -37.23 0.78
CA PRO A 91 -5.04 -37.01 1.76
C PRO A 91 -4.56 -36.93 3.21
N GLU A 92 -3.43 -37.57 3.55
CA GLU A 92 -2.86 -37.60 4.91
C GLU A 92 -2.04 -36.37 5.26
N CYS A 93 -1.71 -35.48 4.30
CA CYS A 93 -1.00 -34.26 4.56
C CYS A 93 -1.83 -33.33 5.45
N LEU A 94 -1.28 -32.92 6.59
CA LEU A 94 -1.89 -31.92 7.46
C LEU A 94 -1.75 -30.52 6.83
N ILE A 95 -2.85 -29.94 6.36
CA ILE A 95 -2.86 -28.60 5.73
C ILE A 95 -3.29 -27.56 6.74
N ILE A 96 -2.38 -26.61 7.00
CA ILE A 96 -2.55 -25.55 8.01
C ILE A 96 -2.56 -24.18 7.34
N PHE A 97 -3.62 -23.42 7.54
CA PHE A 97 -3.73 -22.03 7.10
C PHE A 97 -3.55 -21.07 8.26
N GLY A 98 -2.72 -20.03 8.08
CA GLY A 98 -2.53 -18.92 9.03
C GLY A 98 -2.30 -17.62 8.29
N GLY A 99 -2.40 -16.52 8.99
CA GLY A 99 -2.21 -15.17 8.43
C GLY A 99 -3.49 -14.35 8.33
N PRO A 100 -3.41 -13.06 7.94
CA PRO A 100 -4.52 -12.11 8.06
C PRO A 100 -5.72 -12.42 7.16
N GLN A 101 -5.56 -13.21 6.10
CA GLN A 101 -6.68 -13.58 5.23
C GLN A 101 -7.51 -14.75 5.79
N VAL A 102 -7.01 -15.45 6.81
CA VAL A 102 -7.81 -16.45 7.53
C VAL A 102 -8.82 -15.72 8.42
N PRO A 103 -10.15 -15.93 8.23
CA PRO A 103 -11.15 -15.19 8.99
C PRO A 103 -11.21 -15.65 10.46
N ASP A 104 -11.17 -14.70 11.39
CA ASP A 104 -11.38 -14.97 12.83
C ASP A 104 -12.79 -15.54 13.11
N ARG A 105 -13.77 -15.17 12.26
CA ARG A 105 -15.11 -15.72 12.19
C ARG A 105 -15.15 -16.71 11.04
N ALA A 106 -14.89 -17.96 11.36
CA ALA A 106 -14.70 -19.02 10.38
C ALA A 106 -15.98 -19.84 10.14
N ASP A 107 -17.17 -19.25 10.32
CA ASP A 107 -18.46 -19.90 10.05
C ASP A 107 -18.47 -20.49 8.63
N ASN A 108 -18.75 -21.78 8.51
CA ASN A 108 -18.73 -22.53 7.24
C ASN A 108 -17.38 -22.55 6.49
N PHE A 109 -16.26 -22.22 7.15
CA PHE A 109 -14.94 -22.18 6.52
C PHE A 109 -14.55 -23.56 5.96
N PHE A 110 -14.63 -24.60 6.79
CA PHE A 110 -14.25 -25.97 6.40
C PHE A 110 -15.22 -26.62 5.41
N GLU A 111 -16.46 -26.15 5.33
CA GLU A 111 -17.39 -26.55 4.27
C GLU A 111 -16.98 -25.98 2.91
N LYS A 112 -16.55 -24.74 2.90
CA LYS A 112 -16.08 -24.05 1.71
C LYS A 112 -14.69 -24.52 1.26
N TYR A 113 -13.82 -24.84 2.22
CA TYR A 113 -12.43 -25.25 2.01
C TYR A 113 -12.13 -26.60 2.66
N PRO A 114 -12.77 -27.71 2.20
CA PRO A 114 -12.72 -29.03 2.86
C PRO A 114 -11.34 -29.71 2.81
N TYR A 115 -10.41 -29.14 2.07
CA TYR A 115 -9.01 -29.57 1.98
C TYR A 115 -8.13 -28.95 3.07
N VAL A 116 -8.61 -27.99 3.84
CA VAL A 116 -7.89 -27.40 4.98
C VAL A 116 -8.27 -28.18 6.24
N ASP A 117 -7.28 -28.64 7.00
CA ASP A 117 -7.51 -29.41 8.22
C ASP A 117 -7.52 -28.50 9.47
N LEU A 118 -6.69 -27.46 9.47
CA LEU A 118 -6.47 -26.59 10.63
C LEU A 118 -6.28 -25.14 10.19
N ILE A 119 -6.91 -24.22 10.91
CA ILE A 119 -6.62 -22.79 10.80
C ILE A 119 -6.07 -22.23 12.11
N VAL A 120 -5.21 -21.21 11.98
CA VAL A 120 -4.50 -20.60 13.09
C VAL A 120 -4.86 -19.12 13.20
N HIS A 121 -5.25 -18.70 14.41
CA HIS A 121 -5.66 -17.34 14.75
C HIS A 121 -4.63 -16.65 15.65
N GLY A 122 -4.17 -15.46 15.28
CA GLY A 122 -3.22 -14.68 16.06
C GLY A 122 -1.76 -14.90 15.66
N GLU A 123 -0.82 -14.81 16.63
CA GLU A 123 0.61 -14.94 16.38
C GLU A 123 1.01 -16.41 16.25
N GLY A 124 1.55 -16.78 15.10
CA GLY A 124 1.73 -18.18 14.72
C GLY A 124 2.86 -18.92 15.44
N GLU A 125 3.88 -18.24 15.93
CA GLU A 125 5.12 -18.88 16.38
C GLU A 125 4.88 -19.92 17.50
N ARG A 126 4.22 -19.51 18.57
CA ARG A 126 3.90 -20.40 19.70
C ARG A 126 2.83 -21.42 19.33
N ILE A 127 1.82 -21.01 18.57
CA ILE A 127 0.72 -21.88 18.18
C ILE A 127 1.22 -23.02 17.31
N ILE A 128 1.97 -22.73 16.25
CA ILE A 128 2.50 -23.75 15.32
C ILE A 128 3.48 -24.69 16.06
N SER A 129 4.28 -24.16 16.98
CA SER A 129 5.15 -25.04 17.79
C SER A 129 4.36 -26.05 18.64
N ASN A 130 3.20 -25.65 19.19
CA ASN A 130 2.31 -26.54 19.91
C ASN A 130 1.60 -27.51 18.99
N VAL A 131 1.13 -27.08 17.81
CA VAL A 131 0.59 -27.99 16.78
C VAL A 131 1.61 -29.07 16.40
N PHE A 132 2.88 -28.69 16.26
CA PHE A 132 3.95 -29.63 15.93
C PHE A 132 4.24 -30.62 17.06
N ARG A 133 4.09 -30.22 18.33
CA ARG A 133 4.15 -31.17 19.46
C ARG A 133 3.04 -32.19 19.41
N GLU A 134 1.80 -31.72 19.18
CA GLU A 134 0.65 -32.65 19.04
C GLU A 134 0.80 -33.55 17.82
N TYR A 135 1.36 -33.06 16.71
CA TYR A 135 1.57 -33.88 15.52
C TYR A 135 2.49 -35.08 15.76
N ILE A 136 3.47 -34.99 16.66
CA ILE A 136 4.41 -36.06 16.99
C ILE A 136 3.92 -36.97 18.12
N THR A 137 2.79 -36.68 18.75
CA THR A 137 2.15 -37.46 19.81
C THR A 137 0.90 -38.17 19.28
N ASP A 138 -0.25 -37.64 19.51
CA ASP A 138 -1.55 -38.25 19.20
C ASP A 138 -2.37 -37.48 18.14
N LYS A 139 -1.85 -36.37 17.64
CA LYS A 139 -2.50 -35.51 16.64
C LYS A 139 -3.82 -34.90 17.11
N ASP A 140 -4.00 -34.72 18.41
CA ASP A 140 -5.15 -34.04 19.00
C ASP A 140 -4.89 -32.55 19.16
N TYR A 141 -5.44 -31.73 18.28
CA TYR A 141 -5.25 -30.28 18.28
C TYR A 141 -6.29 -29.53 19.12
N THR A 142 -7.23 -30.21 19.76
CA THR A 142 -8.35 -29.61 20.50
C THR A 142 -7.89 -28.76 21.70
N ASN A 143 -6.73 -29.09 22.27
CA ASN A 143 -6.14 -28.37 23.39
C ASN A 143 -5.10 -27.31 22.97
N VAL A 144 -4.83 -27.14 21.68
CA VAL A 144 -3.88 -26.16 21.19
C VAL A 144 -4.59 -24.80 21.05
N LYS A 145 -4.30 -23.88 21.94
CA LYS A 145 -4.87 -22.52 21.87
C LYS A 145 -4.55 -21.85 20.54
N GLY A 146 -5.51 -21.08 20.03
CA GLY A 146 -5.37 -20.35 18.76
C GLY A 146 -5.61 -21.19 17.52
N THR A 147 -6.03 -22.44 17.64
CA THR A 147 -6.39 -23.29 16.51
C THR A 147 -7.89 -23.48 16.36
N GLU A 148 -8.33 -23.75 15.15
CA GLU A 148 -9.69 -24.14 14.82
C GLU A 148 -9.66 -25.25 13.76
N THR A 149 -10.45 -26.29 13.98
CA THR A 149 -10.70 -27.40 13.06
C THR A 149 -12.17 -27.41 12.67
N LYS A 150 -12.58 -28.35 11.80
CA LYS A 150 -14.00 -28.52 11.42
C LYS A 150 -14.92 -28.69 12.63
N ASP A 151 -14.45 -29.37 13.66
CA ASP A 151 -15.28 -29.83 14.78
C ASP A 151 -15.02 -29.05 16.08
N PHE A 152 -13.98 -28.26 16.14
CA PHE A 152 -13.55 -27.60 17.38
C PHE A 152 -12.83 -26.29 17.13
N LYS A 153 -13.11 -25.27 17.98
CA LYS A 153 -12.40 -23.98 18.05
C LYS A 153 -11.81 -23.79 19.43
N ALA A 154 -10.48 -23.75 19.51
CA ALA A 154 -9.79 -23.49 20.76
C ALA A 154 -9.84 -22.00 21.14
N PRO A 155 -9.73 -21.67 22.45
CA PRO A 155 -9.52 -20.28 22.88
C PRO A 155 -8.27 -19.68 22.24
N LEU A 156 -8.28 -18.35 22.05
CA LEU A 156 -7.11 -17.65 21.49
C LEU A 156 -5.86 -17.82 22.38
N GLU A 157 -4.70 -17.94 21.74
CA GLU A 157 -3.41 -17.93 22.43
C GLU A 157 -3.05 -16.48 22.85
N GLU A 158 -2.40 -16.35 23.99
CA GLU A 158 -1.88 -15.06 24.42
C GLU A 158 -0.73 -14.61 23.52
N ARG A 159 -0.70 -13.31 23.20
CA ARG A 159 0.40 -12.74 22.43
C ARG A 159 1.73 -12.85 23.18
N MET A 160 2.79 -13.11 22.47
CA MET A 160 4.14 -13.16 23.01
C MET A 160 4.49 -11.80 23.62
N LYS A 161 4.85 -11.77 24.91
CA LYS A 161 5.18 -10.52 25.62
C LYS A 161 6.59 -10.02 25.26
N ASN A 162 7.51 -10.95 25.05
CA ASN A 162 8.90 -10.70 24.69
C ASN A 162 9.21 -11.25 23.30
N LEU A 163 9.59 -10.38 22.36
CA LEU A 163 9.95 -10.77 20.99
C LEU A 163 11.39 -11.32 20.88
N GLU A 164 12.20 -11.20 21.92
CA GLU A 164 13.53 -11.83 22.01
C GLU A 164 13.47 -13.36 21.91
N GLU A 165 12.34 -13.95 22.33
CA GLU A 165 12.13 -15.39 22.26
C GLU A 165 12.14 -15.92 20.81
N ILE A 166 11.95 -15.06 19.81
CA ILE A 166 11.91 -15.43 18.40
C ILE A 166 13.27 -15.08 17.77
N PRO A 167 14.11 -16.04 17.40
CA PRO A 167 15.39 -15.75 16.76
C PRO A 167 15.21 -15.10 15.39
N SER A 168 16.18 -14.28 14.99
CA SER A 168 16.18 -13.66 13.66
C SER A 168 16.41 -14.70 12.57
N PRO A 169 15.52 -14.80 11.57
CA PRO A 169 15.74 -15.66 10.42
C PRO A 169 16.83 -15.12 9.48
N TYR A 170 17.16 -13.84 9.58
CA TYR A 170 18.27 -13.22 8.85
C TYR A 170 19.61 -13.60 9.44
N LEU A 171 19.82 -13.34 10.73
CA LEU A 171 21.10 -13.60 11.41
C LEU A 171 21.52 -15.07 11.43
N SER A 172 20.55 -15.97 11.34
CA SER A 172 20.80 -17.41 11.18
C SER A 172 20.96 -17.85 9.71
N ASN A 173 20.89 -16.95 8.75
CA ASN A 173 20.83 -17.21 7.30
C ASN A 173 19.65 -18.10 6.85
N LEU A 174 18.68 -18.35 7.72
CA LEU A 174 17.57 -19.24 7.45
C LEU A 174 16.74 -18.81 6.22
N VAL A 175 16.63 -17.51 5.98
CA VAL A 175 15.91 -17.00 4.79
C VAL A 175 16.49 -17.55 3.49
N TRP A 176 17.83 -17.71 3.40
CA TRP A 176 18.48 -18.31 2.24
C TRP A 176 18.27 -19.83 2.15
N ASP A 177 18.19 -20.50 3.30
CA ASP A 177 17.86 -21.93 3.33
C ASP A 177 16.44 -22.20 2.84
N LEU A 178 15.51 -21.25 3.03
CA LEU A 178 14.10 -21.39 2.71
C LEU A 178 13.71 -20.92 1.30
N VAL A 179 14.61 -20.31 0.52
CA VAL A 179 14.29 -19.86 -0.82
C VAL A 179 15.07 -20.62 -1.90
N GLU A 180 14.50 -20.74 -3.08
CA GLU A 180 15.21 -21.13 -4.28
C GLU A 180 16.00 -19.92 -4.77
N GLN A 181 17.31 -20.06 -4.91
CA GLN A 181 18.11 -19.01 -5.52
C GLN A 181 17.97 -19.12 -7.04
N VAL A 182 17.34 -18.10 -7.64
CA VAL A 182 17.10 -18.02 -9.08
C VAL A 182 17.97 -16.92 -9.67
N ASP A 183 18.70 -17.22 -10.72
CA ASP A 183 19.57 -16.24 -11.39
C ASP A 183 18.77 -15.02 -11.87
N GLY A 184 19.29 -13.84 -11.57
CA GLY A 184 18.66 -12.56 -11.93
C GLY A 184 17.52 -12.12 -11.00
N VAL A 185 17.16 -12.91 -10.00
CA VAL A 185 16.16 -12.53 -8.99
C VAL A 185 16.83 -11.92 -7.76
N LYS A 186 16.38 -10.75 -7.37
CA LYS A 186 16.80 -10.04 -6.15
C LYS A 186 15.74 -10.20 -5.05
N TYR A 187 16.19 -10.51 -3.84
CA TYR A 187 15.30 -10.70 -2.71
C TYR A 187 15.14 -9.43 -1.90
N ILE A 188 13.89 -9.07 -1.60
CA ILE A 188 13.50 -7.94 -0.76
C ILE A 188 13.33 -8.44 0.67
N ALA A 189 13.90 -7.72 1.65
CA ALA A 189 13.68 -8.01 3.05
C ALA A 189 12.39 -7.39 3.56
N SER A 190 11.57 -8.20 4.26
CA SER A 190 10.52 -7.72 5.14
C SER A 190 11.11 -7.57 6.54
N TRP A 191 11.09 -6.37 7.12
CA TRP A 191 11.76 -6.08 8.38
C TRP A 191 10.78 -5.61 9.45
N GLU A 192 10.70 -6.33 10.55
CA GLU A 192 9.83 -6.02 11.68
C GLU A 192 10.66 -5.53 12.86
N THR A 193 10.64 -4.21 13.14
CA THR A 193 11.36 -3.62 14.29
C THR A 193 10.51 -3.60 15.56
N ASN A 194 9.19 -3.61 15.38
CA ASN A 194 8.22 -3.69 16.46
C ASN A 194 6.92 -4.32 15.97
N ARG A 195 6.18 -4.90 16.91
CA ARG A 195 4.90 -5.57 16.65
C ARG A 195 3.79 -4.97 17.51
N GLY A 196 2.67 -4.63 16.87
CA GLY A 196 1.50 -4.06 17.53
C GLY A 196 1.18 -2.63 17.09
N CYS A 197 -0.06 -2.19 17.33
CA CYS A 197 -0.54 -0.85 17.02
C CYS A 197 -1.54 -0.38 18.08
N PRO A 198 -1.33 0.78 18.73
CA PRO A 198 -2.21 1.26 19.79
C PRO A 198 -3.51 1.88 19.24
N PHE A 199 -3.60 2.10 17.93
CA PHE A 199 -4.75 2.74 17.30
C PHE A 199 -5.89 1.75 17.03
N GLN A 200 -7.10 2.29 16.76
CA GLN A 200 -8.34 1.51 16.65
C GLN A 200 -9.05 1.72 15.32
N CYS A 201 -8.30 2.08 14.26
CA CYS A 201 -8.90 2.35 12.94
C CYS A 201 -9.70 1.13 12.47
N THR A 202 -10.99 1.33 12.14
CA THR A 202 -11.90 0.22 11.86
C THR A 202 -11.64 -0.45 10.51
N PHE A 203 -11.03 0.25 9.57
CA PHE A 203 -10.68 -0.27 8.24
C PHE A 203 -9.38 -1.09 8.22
N CYS A 204 -8.60 -1.02 9.30
CA CYS A 204 -7.24 -1.57 9.33
C CYS A 204 -7.24 -3.01 9.84
N ASP A 205 -6.59 -3.89 9.10
CA ASP A 205 -6.21 -5.23 9.52
C ASP A 205 -4.71 -5.41 9.34
N TRP A 206 -3.93 -4.86 10.28
CA TRP A 206 -2.47 -5.02 10.29
C TRP A 206 -2.09 -6.27 11.07
N GLY A 207 -2.39 -7.44 10.51
CA GLY A 207 -2.09 -8.73 11.13
C GLY A 207 -2.66 -8.88 12.54
N SER A 208 -3.92 -8.47 12.76
CA SER A 208 -4.57 -8.41 14.07
C SER A 208 -3.83 -7.57 15.14
N ALA A 209 -2.84 -6.76 14.73
CA ALA A 209 -2.03 -5.93 15.63
C ALA A 209 -2.76 -4.70 16.20
N THR A 210 -3.94 -4.35 15.68
CA THR A 210 -4.73 -3.19 16.11
C THR A 210 -5.18 -3.32 17.57
N LYS A 211 -5.25 -2.19 18.29
CA LYS A 211 -5.59 -2.09 19.72
C LYS A 211 -4.63 -2.83 20.66
N THR A 212 -3.39 -3.00 20.28
CA THR A 212 -2.43 -3.75 21.08
C THR A 212 -1.27 -2.89 21.54
N LYS A 213 -0.67 -3.28 22.67
CA LYS A 213 0.58 -2.67 23.12
C LYS A 213 1.68 -2.97 22.10
N VAL A 214 2.42 -1.94 21.71
CA VAL A 214 3.58 -2.11 20.83
C VAL A 214 4.72 -2.78 21.61
N ARG A 215 5.24 -3.88 21.06
CA ARG A 215 6.38 -4.64 21.58
C ARG A 215 7.56 -4.44 20.64
N LYS A 216 8.75 -4.22 21.18
CA LYS A 216 9.97 -3.97 20.41
C LYS A 216 10.75 -5.26 20.20
N ASN A 217 11.37 -5.42 19.05
CA ASN A 217 12.52 -6.30 18.92
C ASN A 217 13.73 -5.67 19.62
N PRO A 218 14.67 -6.48 20.13
CA PRO A 218 15.91 -5.99 20.72
C PRO A 218 16.69 -5.09 19.76
N GLU A 219 17.21 -3.98 20.26
CA GLU A 219 17.92 -3.01 19.42
C GLU A 219 19.21 -3.60 18.83
N ASP A 220 19.98 -4.36 19.65
CA ASP A 220 21.21 -4.99 19.18
C ASP A 220 20.95 -5.94 18.02
N ARG A 221 19.88 -6.77 18.11
CA ARG A 221 19.44 -7.61 17.00
C ARG A 221 19.15 -6.80 15.74
N LEU A 222 18.45 -5.66 15.88
CA LEU A 222 18.10 -4.82 14.73
C LEU A 222 19.33 -4.19 14.09
N MET A 223 20.33 -3.81 14.88
CA MET A 223 21.62 -3.32 14.40
C MET A 223 22.38 -4.38 13.61
N GLU A 224 22.42 -5.61 14.11
CA GLU A 224 23.03 -6.76 13.42
C GLU A 224 22.26 -7.12 12.13
N GLU A 225 20.92 -7.07 12.15
CA GLU A 225 20.10 -7.28 10.92
C GLU A 225 20.39 -6.24 9.84
N ILE A 226 20.61 -4.97 10.20
CA ILE A 226 21.01 -3.93 9.25
C ILE A 226 22.39 -4.25 8.62
N GLU A 227 23.34 -4.74 9.42
CA GLU A 227 24.63 -5.20 8.90
C GLU A 227 24.45 -6.38 7.93
N TRP A 228 23.64 -7.36 8.33
CA TRP A 228 23.33 -8.51 7.51
C TRP A 228 22.70 -8.12 6.16
N PHE A 229 21.75 -7.16 6.13
CA PHE A 229 21.15 -6.66 4.89
C PHE A 229 22.20 -6.05 3.96
N SER A 230 23.13 -5.30 4.53
CA SER A 230 24.23 -4.69 3.80
C SER A 230 25.19 -5.71 3.21
N GLU A 231 25.65 -6.68 4.02
CA GLU A 231 26.57 -7.74 3.64
C GLU A 231 25.98 -8.70 2.60
N ASN A 232 24.68 -8.96 2.68
CA ASN A 232 23.95 -9.80 1.72
C ASN A 232 23.41 -9.03 0.51
N GLN A 233 23.79 -7.75 0.35
CA GLN A 233 23.42 -6.90 -0.78
C GLN A 233 21.90 -6.84 -1.02
N ILE A 234 21.13 -6.75 0.07
CA ILE A 234 19.66 -6.63 -0.02
C ILE A 234 19.30 -5.26 -0.61
N PRO A 235 18.67 -5.21 -1.79
CA PRO A 235 18.42 -3.93 -2.46
C PRO A 235 17.34 -3.11 -1.76
N TYR A 236 16.30 -3.76 -1.25
CA TYR A 236 15.14 -3.09 -0.71
C TYR A 236 14.69 -3.70 0.61
N ILE A 237 14.38 -2.83 1.58
CA ILE A 237 13.83 -3.22 2.87
C ILE A 237 12.41 -2.68 2.99
N ASP A 238 11.43 -3.56 3.14
CA ASP A 238 10.07 -3.23 3.53
C ASP A 238 9.93 -3.34 5.04
N CYS A 239 9.83 -2.19 5.72
CA CYS A 239 9.60 -2.18 7.15
C CYS A 239 8.13 -2.50 7.46
N CYS A 240 7.89 -3.67 8.05
CA CYS A 240 6.57 -4.21 8.33
C CYS A 240 5.92 -3.66 9.61
N ASP A 241 6.53 -2.66 10.24
CA ASP A 241 5.96 -2.01 11.42
C ASP A 241 4.65 -1.30 11.07
N ALA A 242 3.68 -1.30 11.98
CA ALA A 242 2.50 -0.48 11.81
C ALA A 242 2.76 1.03 12.05
N ASN A 243 3.87 1.37 12.71
CA ASN A 243 4.20 2.73 13.12
C ASN A 243 5.72 2.90 13.35
N PHE A 244 6.52 2.92 12.30
CA PHE A 244 7.94 3.26 12.39
C PHE A 244 8.10 4.73 12.83
N GLY A 245 9.03 5.01 13.72
CA GLY A 245 9.20 6.33 14.35
C GLY A 245 8.43 6.50 15.67
N ILE A 246 7.64 5.49 16.10
CA ILE A 246 6.96 5.54 17.42
C ILE A 246 7.94 5.51 18.59
N PHE A 247 9.09 4.86 18.43
CA PHE A 247 10.21 4.85 19.38
C PHE A 247 11.33 5.76 18.88
N THR A 248 11.09 7.05 18.86
CA THR A 248 11.87 8.06 18.16
C THR A 248 13.39 7.94 18.36
N ASP A 249 13.87 7.78 19.60
CA ASP A 249 15.31 7.73 19.88
C ASP A 249 15.96 6.44 19.34
N ARG A 250 15.26 5.30 19.47
CA ARG A 250 15.69 4.02 18.89
C ARG A 250 15.70 4.10 17.37
N ASP A 251 14.60 4.56 16.78
CA ASP A 251 14.41 4.59 15.33
C ASP A 251 15.37 5.57 14.67
N TYR A 252 15.77 6.64 15.39
CA TYR A 252 16.85 7.53 14.96
C TYR A 252 18.21 6.81 14.89
N ARG A 253 18.55 5.99 15.92
CA ARG A 253 19.78 5.22 15.88
C ARG A 253 19.79 4.16 14.78
N LEU A 254 18.64 3.50 14.52
CA LEU A 254 18.49 2.57 13.39
C LEU A 254 18.68 3.29 12.05
N ALA A 255 18.11 4.49 11.88
CA ALA A 255 18.29 5.28 10.67
C ALA A 255 19.75 5.68 10.44
N LYS A 256 20.48 6.05 11.51
CA LYS A 256 21.93 6.33 11.42
C LYS A 256 22.72 5.09 11.01
N LYS A 257 22.39 3.93 11.56
CA LYS A 257 23.06 2.67 11.22
C LYS A 257 22.78 2.28 9.75
N LEU A 258 21.54 2.45 9.28
CA LEU A 258 21.18 2.24 7.87
C LEU A 258 21.98 3.16 6.95
N LYS A 259 22.09 4.45 7.29
CA LYS A 259 22.91 5.43 6.56
C LYS A 259 24.39 5.02 6.53
N GLU A 260 24.95 4.63 7.67
CA GLU A 260 26.34 4.17 7.78
C GLU A 260 26.60 3.00 6.83
N GLN A 261 25.76 1.97 6.86
CA GLN A 261 25.90 0.79 6.02
C GLN A 261 25.72 1.15 4.53
N LYS A 262 24.73 1.95 4.19
CA LYS A 262 24.51 2.45 2.82
C LYS A 262 25.75 3.15 2.26
N LEU A 263 26.34 4.04 3.04
CA LEU A 263 27.54 4.78 2.60
C LEU A 263 28.79 3.90 2.49
N LYS A 264 28.83 2.78 3.23
CA LYS A 264 29.93 1.84 3.21
C LYS A 264 29.86 0.82 2.07
N THR A 265 28.67 0.36 1.70
CA THR A 265 28.49 -0.82 0.83
C THR A 265 27.55 -0.58 -0.36
N ASP A 266 26.92 0.59 -0.46
CA ASP A 266 25.80 0.90 -1.37
C ASP A 266 24.50 0.15 -1.05
N TYR A 267 24.46 -0.69 -0.02
CA TYR A 267 23.26 -1.45 0.39
C TYR A 267 22.83 -1.14 1.83
N PRO A 268 21.51 -1.19 2.10
CA PRO A 268 20.43 -1.37 1.12
C PRO A 268 20.33 -0.19 0.16
N GLU A 269 19.72 -0.38 -1.01
CA GLU A 269 19.49 0.73 -1.94
C GLU A 269 18.39 1.66 -1.45
N LYS A 270 17.30 1.09 -0.91
CA LYS A 270 16.13 1.81 -0.39
C LYS A 270 15.50 1.12 0.81
N ILE A 271 14.78 1.90 1.60
CA ILE A 271 13.88 1.41 2.66
C ILE A 271 12.51 2.08 2.54
N ARG A 272 11.44 1.34 2.81
CA ARG A 272 10.06 1.84 2.90
C ARG A 272 9.53 1.66 4.32
N PRO A 273 9.60 2.65 5.20
CA PRO A 273 8.95 2.62 6.49
C PRO A 273 7.45 2.89 6.40
N ALA A 274 6.63 2.14 7.16
CA ALA A 274 5.26 2.56 7.44
C ALA A 274 5.29 3.52 8.63
N TRP A 275 5.25 4.81 8.36
CA TRP A 275 5.44 5.85 9.36
C TRP A 275 4.33 5.90 10.41
N ALA A 276 4.69 6.33 11.61
CA ALA A 276 3.75 6.50 12.72
C ALA A 276 2.58 7.43 12.34
N LYS A 277 1.35 6.98 12.59
CA LYS A 277 0.11 7.67 12.19
C LYS A 277 -0.07 9.06 12.81
N VAL A 278 0.54 9.30 13.97
CA VAL A 278 0.65 10.61 14.58
C VAL A 278 2.06 11.12 14.31
N SER A 279 2.33 11.44 13.04
CA SER A 279 3.59 12.05 12.65
C SER A 279 3.75 13.38 13.40
N SER A 280 4.86 13.51 14.07
CA SER A 280 5.27 14.72 14.76
C SER A 280 6.62 15.17 14.20
N GLU A 281 7.02 16.39 14.51
CA GLU A 281 8.35 16.88 14.16
C GLU A 281 9.49 15.95 14.60
N ARG A 282 9.22 15.08 15.57
CA ARG A 282 10.21 14.10 16.09
C ARG A 282 10.66 13.07 15.06
N ILE A 283 9.89 12.82 13.99
CA ILE A 283 10.33 11.90 12.92
C ILE A 283 11.21 12.58 11.87
N ILE A 284 11.27 13.93 11.84
CA ILE A 284 12.08 14.67 10.88
C ILE A 284 13.57 14.28 10.95
N PRO A 285 14.20 14.18 12.14
CA PRO A 285 15.58 13.71 12.22
C PRO A 285 15.81 12.31 11.66
N ILE A 286 14.84 11.39 11.88
CA ILE A 286 14.90 10.02 11.35
C ILE A 286 14.82 10.05 9.81
N ALA A 287 13.84 10.76 9.27
CA ALA A 287 13.65 10.90 7.84
C ALA A 287 14.84 11.58 7.15
N LYS A 288 15.45 12.56 7.81
CA LYS A 288 16.63 13.29 7.32
C LYS A 288 17.84 12.37 7.16
N GLU A 289 18.16 11.55 8.16
CA GLU A 289 19.26 10.56 8.06
C GLU A 289 19.05 9.61 6.86
N LEU A 290 17.83 9.12 6.68
CA LEU A 290 17.49 8.23 5.56
C LEU A 290 17.52 8.96 4.20
N GLN A 291 17.06 10.21 4.16
CA GLN A 291 17.04 11.03 2.94
C GLN A 291 18.46 11.40 2.49
N GLU A 292 19.32 11.84 3.41
CA GLU A 292 20.72 12.20 3.12
C GLU A 292 21.53 11.02 2.57
N ALA A 293 21.17 9.80 2.95
CA ALA A 293 21.77 8.58 2.40
C ALA A 293 21.11 8.12 1.08
N GLY A 294 20.12 8.84 0.59
CA GLY A 294 19.35 8.41 -0.59
C GLY A 294 18.50 7.16 -0.36
N LEU A 295 18.29 6.74 0.88
CA LEU A 295 17.52 5.54 1.25
C LEU A 295 16.02 5.75 1.16
N LEU A 296 15.54 6.97 1.35
CA LEU A 296 14.12 7.31 1.39
C LEU A 296 13.66 7.92 0.07
N ARG A 297 12.47 7.53 -0.40
CA ARG A 297 11.81 8.21 -1.53
C ARG A 297 10.96 9.39 -1.05
N ALA A 298 10.13 9.15 -0.04
CA ALA A 298 9.25 10.15 0.54
C ALA A 298 8.72 9.68 1.91
N VAL A 299 8.19 10.61 2.70
CA VAL A 299 7.51 10.34 3.98
C VAL A 299 6.00 10.37 3.78
N THR A 300 5.32 9.31 4.23
CA THR A 300 3.85 9.26 4.22
C THR A 300 3.27 10.04 5.39
N LEU A 301 2.42 11.00 5.10
CA LEU A 301 1.61 11.72 6.07
C LEU A 301 0.13 11.38 5.87
N ALA A 302 -0.24 10.10 6.12
CA ALA A 302 -1.54 9.56 5.79
C ALA A 302 -2.67 10.16 6.63
N VAL A 303 -3.62 10.87 6.01
CA VAL A 303 -4.82 11.43 6.67
C VAL A 303 -6.06 10.55 6.50
N GLN A 304 -6.13 9.74 5.44
CA GLN A 304 -7.21 8.83 5.05
C GLN A 304 -8.55 9.53 4.73
N SER A 305 -8.95 10.51 5.50
CA SER A 305 -10.05 11.45 5.28
C SER A 305 -9.79 12.72 6.10
N LEU A 306 -10.31 13.86 5.66
CA LEU A 306 -10.30 15.13 6.41
C LEU A 306 -11.67 15.44 7.06
N ASP A 307 -12.70 14.65 6.77
CA ASP A 307 -14.03 14.82 7.34
C ASP A 307 -14.10 14.30 8.77
N SER A 308 -14.45 15.17 9.72
CA SER A 308 -14.48 14.84 11.15
C SER A 308 -15.47 13.73 11.50
N ARG A 309 -16.62 13.67 10.81
CA ARG A 309 -17.63 12.63 11.03
C ARG A 309 -17.13 11.28 10.53
N THR A 310 -16.48 11.26 9.39
CA THR A 310 -15.83 10.05 8.83
C THR A 310 -14.76 9.54 9.78
N LEU A 311 -13.89 10.43 10.27
CA LEU A 311 -12.84 10.08 11.24
C LEU A 311 -13.40 9.49 12.54
N GLU A 312 -14.51 10.01 13.04
CA GLU A 312 -15.22 9.46 14.19
C GLU A 312 -15.74 8.04 13.89
N VAL A 313 -16.40 7.85 12.75
CA VAL A 313 -16.97 6.56 12.31
C VAL A 313 -15.88 5.50 12.20
N ILE A 314 -14.75 5.82 11.59
CA ILE A 314 -13.63 4.88 11.41
C ILE A 314 -12.69 4.82 12.62
N LYS A 315 -13.02 5.50 13.72
CA LYS A 315 -12.23 5.57 14.96
C LYS A 315 -10.76 5.98 14.74
N ARG A 316 -10.55 6.94 13.84
CA ARG A 316 -9.22 7.47 13.55
C ARG A 316 -9.09 8.89 14.11
N LYS A 317 -7.93 9.15 14.73
CA LYS A 317 -7.55 10.50 15.14
C LYS A 317 -6.46 10.98 14.20
N ASN A 318 -6.72 12.05 13.47
CA ASN A 318 -5.72 12.76 12.67
C ASN A 318 -5.11 13.91 13.50
N ILE A 319 -3.96 14.39 13.05
CA ILE A 319 -3.47 15.72 13.44
C ILE A 319 -4.43 16.77 12.87
N LYS A 320 -4.55 17.91 13.54
CA LYS A 320 -5.36 19.02 13.02
C LYS A 320 -4.78 19.52 11.71
N PHE A 321 -5.63 20.00 10.80
CA PHE A 321 -5.22 20.42 9.46
C PHE A 321 -4.11 21.49 9.48
N ASP A 322 -4.23 22.52 10.33
CA ASP A 322 -3.19 23.54 10.47
C ASP A 322 -1.82 22.94 10.84
N LYS A 323 -1.81 22.00 11.80
CA LYS A 323 -0.58 21.28 12.15
C LYS A 323 -0.08 20.33 11.06
N PHE A 324 -0.96 19.80 10.24
CA PHE A 324 -0.59 19.00 9.07
C PHE A 324 0.12 19.87 8.03
N SER A 325 -0.41 21.06 7.75
CA SER A 325 0.21 22.05 6.89
C SER A 325 1.60 22.46 7.39
N ASP A 326 1.70 22.85 8.67
CA ASP A 326 2.99 23.22 9.29
C ASP A 326 4.01 22.07 9.22
N LEU A 327 3.57 20.85 9.45
CA LEU A 327 4.45 19.68 9.39
C LEU A 327 4.94 19.42 7.97
N THR A 328 4.07 19.53 6.97
CA THR A 328 4.43 19.40 5.56
C THR A 328 5.48 20.44 5.16
N GLN A 329 5.31 21.70 5.62
CA GLN A 329 6.29 22.75 5.38
C GLN A 329 7.65 22.44 6.04
N LYS A 330 7.66 21.96 7.30
CA LYS A 330 8.89 21.58 7.99
C LYS A 330 9.64 20.42 7.32
N PHE A 331 8.93 19.44 6.76
CA PHE A 331 9.58 18.40 5.95
C PHE A 331 10.25 18.99 4.73
N ARG A 332 9.57 19.88 4.01
CA ARG A 332 10.13 20.57 2.85
C ARG A 332 11.36 21.41 3.20
N ASP A 333 11.32 22.16 4.31
CA ASP A 333 12.46 22.98 4.78
C ASP A 333 13.71 22.13 5.10
N ASN A 334 13.53 20.80 5.21
CA ASN A 334 14.59 19.81 5.36
C ASN A 334 14.82 18.98 4.09
N ASP A 335 14.33 19.42 2.93
CA ASP A 335 14.44 18.74 1.63
C ASP A 335 13.84 17.32 1.61
N ILE A 336 12.85 17.05 2.46
CA ILE A 336 12.18 15.78 2.54
C ILE A 336 10.84 15.83 1.82
N THR A 337 10.72 15.02 0.76
CA THR A 337 9.46 14.84 0.03
C THR A 337 8.41 14.15 0.89
N THR A 338 7.16 14.65 0.84
CA THR A 338 6.04 14.04 1.53
C THR A 338 4.91 13.71 0.56
N TYR A 339 4.11 12.70 0.90
CA TYR A 339 2.85 12.41 0.24
C TYR A 339 1.77 12.10 1.28
N THR A 340 0.52 12.26 0.88
CA THR A 340 -0.63 11.90 1.70
C THR A 340 -1.49 10.83 1.04
N GLU A 341 -2.23 10.11 1.87
CA GLU A 341 -3.10 9.02 1.43
C GLU A 341 -4.54 9.30 1.85
N ILE A 342 -5.47 9.06 0.93
CA ILE A 342 -6.91 9.12 1.12
C ILE A 342 -7.49 7.74 0.82
N ILE A 343 -8.43 7.29 1.65
CA ILE A 343 -9.22 6.09 1.37
C ILE A 343 -10.58 6.51 0.85
N LEU A 344 -10.86 6.12 -0.38
CA LEU A 344 -12.12 6.35 -1.06
C LEU A 344 -13.16 5.29 -0.67
N GLY A 345 -14.33 5.73 -0.22
CA GLY A 345 -15.39 4.80 0.16
C GLY A 345 -15.45 4.49 1.65
N LEU A 346 -14.87 5.33 2.52
CA LEU A 346 -15.04 5.22 3.95
C LEU A 346 -16.49 5.54 4.38
N PRO A 347 -17.11 4.75 5.28
CA PRO A 347 -18.44 5.05 5.79
C PRO A 347 -18.43 6.33 6.62
N GLY A 348 -19.47 7.14 6.46
CA GLY A 348 -19.60 8.47 7.06
C GLY A 348 -19.29 9.61 6.11
N GLU A 349 -18.47 9.38 5.07
CA GLU A 349 -18.04 10.40 4.12
C GLU A 349 -19.05 10.56 2.96
N THR A 350 -19.57 11.77 2.79
CA THR A 350 -20.43 12.14 1.66
C THR A 350 -19.58 12.67 0.48
N LEU A 351 -20.16 12.75 -0.73
CA LEU A 351 -19.51 13.42 -1.86
C LEU A 351 -19.15 14.88 -1.53
N LYS A 352 -20.01 15.58 -0.79
CA LYS A 352 -19.77 16.97 -0.37
C LYS A 352 -18.59 17.08 0.59
N SER A 353 -18.50 16.22 1.62
CA SER A 353 -17.39 16.25 2.58
C SER A 353 -16.08 15.80 1.94
N TYR A 354 -16.11 14.85 1.00
CA TYR A 354 -14.95 14.43 0.24
C TYR A 354 -14.39 15.58 -0.63
N LYS A 355 -15.26 16.26 -1.40
CA LYS A 355 -14.84 17.44 -2.19
C LYS A 355 -14.24 18.54 -1.30
N LYS A 356 -14.81 18.77 -0.10
CA LYS A 356 -14.25 19.71 0.87
C LYS A 356 -12.84 19.30 1.31
N GLY A 357 -12.61 18.02 1.59
CA GLY A 357 -11.29 17.51 1.95
C GLY A 357 -10.27 17.67 0.81
N LEU A 358 -10.67 17.43 -0.44
CA LEU A 358 -9.82 17.67 -1.60
C LEU A 358 -9.51 19.16 -1.80
N GLU A 359 -10.46 20.07 -1.56
CA GLU A 359 -10.24 21.53 -1.55
C GLU A 359 -9.18 21.92 -0.52
N GLU A 360 -9.28 21.40 0.70
CA GLU A 360 -8.30 21.65 1.76
C GLU A 360 -6.90 21.17 1.35
N LEU A 361 -6.78 19.97 0.75
CA LEU A 361 -5.49 19.45 0.27
C LEU A 361 -4.94 20.26 -0.91
N ALA A 362 -5.77 20.66 -1.85
CA ALA A 362 -5.36 21.47 -3.00
C ALA A 362 -4.89 22.87 -2.60
N SER A 363 -5.41 23.41 -1.48
CA SER A 363 -5.03 24.72 -0.96
C SER A 363 -3.66 24.75 -0.27
N LEU A 364 -3.07 23.57 0.04
CA LEU A 364 -1.79 23.49 0.72
C LEU A 364 -0.63 23.96 -0.16
N TYR A 365 0.30 24.64 0.48
CA TYR A 365 1.58 24.95 -0.11
C TYR A 365 2.72 24.58 0.85
N PRO A 366 3.72 23.79 0.42
CA PRO A 366 3.79 23.10 -0.88
C PRO A 366 2.66 22.10 -1.07
N ARG A 367 2.27 21.89 -2.34
CA ARG A 367 1.25 20.88 -2.63
C ARG A 367 1.71 19.49 -2.19
N PRO A 368 0.89 18.71 -1.50
CA PRO A 368 1.19 17.31 -1.26
C PRO A 368 0.95 16.49 -2.53
N VAL A 369 1.75 15.45 -2.73
CA VAL A 369 1.35 14.36 -3.61
C VAL A 369 0.24 13.58 -2.91
N VAL A 370 -0.89 13.37 -3.58
CA VAL A 370 -2.06 12.69 -3.03
C VAL A 370 -2.23 11.34 -3.72
N TYR A 371 -2.24 10.25 -2.94
CA TYR A 371 -2.62 8.92 -3.40
C TYR A 371 -4.02 8.58 -2.88
N ILE A 372 -4.84 7.99 -3.72
CA ILE A 372 -6.22 7.64 -3.40
C ILE A 372 -6.43 6.15 -3.65
N TYR A 373 -6.84 5.44 -2.59
CA TYR A 373 -7.05 4.01 -2.62
C TYR A 373 -8.51 3.67 -2.34
N ASN A 374 -9.06 2.66 -3.02
CA ASN A 374 -10.38 2.14 -2.67
C ASN A 374 -10.37 1.54 -1.25
N CYS A 375 -11.51 1.64 -0.56
CA CYS A 375 -11.66 1.08 0.78
C CYS A 375 -11.76 -0.44 0.70
N GLY A 376 -10.67 -1.16 0.96
CA GLY A 376 -10.67 -2.60 1.14
C GLY A 376 -11.39 -3.00 2.44
N VAL A 377 -12.22 -4.03 2.37
CA VAL A 377 -12.94 -4.60 3.52
C VAL A 377 -12.35 -5.97 3.84
N PHE A 378 -11.35 -5.99 4.69
CA PHE A 378 -10.59 -7.21 5.02
C PHE A 378 -11.35 -8.10 5.99
N PRO A 379 -11.15 -9.44 5.96
CA PRO A 379 -11.91 -10.40 6.77
C PRO A 379 -11.94 -10.08 8.27
N ASN A 380 -10.81 -9.67 8.84
CA ASN A 380 -10.64 -9.46 10.28
C ASN A 380 -10.66 -7.97 10.68
N ALA A 381 -10.81 -7.05 9.72
CA ALA A 381 -10.97 -5.65 10.05
C ALA A 381 -12.27 -5.41 10.85
N PRO A 382 -12.26 -4.55 11.88
CA PRO A 382 -13.47 -4.21 12.62
C PRO A 382 -14.61 -3.67 11.74
N MET A 383 -14.28 -3.11 10.57
CA MET A 383 -15.23 -2.63 9.57
C MET A 383 -16.07 -3.78 8.97
N ASN A 384 -15.52 -4.99 8.90
CA ASN A 384 -16.21 -6.18 8.37
C ASN A 384 -17.05 -6.91 9.44
N ALA A 385 -17.13 -6.38 10.67
CA ALA A 385 -17.99 -6.97 11.68
C ALA A 385 -19.47 -6.83 11.28
N PRO A 386 -20.30 -7.90 11.39
CA PRO A 386 -21.70 -7.87 10.94
C PRO A 386 -22.50 -6.72 11.49
N GLU A 387 -22.32 -6.39 12.76
CA GLU A 387 -22.96 -5.25 13.40
C GLU A 387 -22.51 -3.89 12.84
N TYR A 388 -21.23 -3.78 12.43
CA TYR A 388 -20.70 -2.56 11.80
C TYR A 388 -21.21 -2.43 10.36
N VAL A 389 -21.16 -3.51 9.57
CA VAL A 389 -21.69 -3.57 8.20
C VAL A 389 -23.18 -3.21 8.21
N LYS A 390 -23.98 -3.81 9.11
CA LYS A 390 -25.39 -3.52 9.25
C LYS A 390 -25.67 -2.06 9.65
N LYS A 391 -24.89 -1.54 10.61
CA LYS A 391 -25.06 -0.16 11.12
C LYS A 391 -24.81 0.88 10.04
N TYR A 392 -23.76 0.69 9.25
CA TYR A 392 -23.37 1.66 8.22
C TYR A 392 -23.84 1.28 6.82
N LYS A 393 -24.60 0.17 6.69
CA LYS A 393 -25.13 -0.36 5.41
C LYS A 393 -24.04 -0.47 4.36
N ILE A 394 -22.91 -1.07 4.71
CA ILE A 394 -21.79 -1.24 3.80
C ILE A 394 -22.12 -2.36 2.83
N GLU A 395 -22.01 -2.09 1.54
CA GLU A 395 -22.05 -3.08 0.48
C GLU A 395 -20.67 -3.20 -0.13
N THR A 396 -20.26 -4.43 -0.42
CA THR A 396 -18.96 -4.73 -0.99
C THR A 396 -19.08 -5.37 -2.37
N LEU A 397 -18.03 -5.19 -3.16
CA LEU A 397 -17.84 -5.85 -4.43
C LEU A 397 -16.51 -6.59 -4.41
N ARG A 398 -16.52 -7.86 -4.84
CA ARG A 398 -15.28 -8.62 -5.05
C ARG A 398 -14.60 -8.14 -6.34
N SER A 399 -13.42 -7.59 -6.20
CA SER A 399 -12.62 -7.01 -7.28
C SER A 399 -11.28 -7.72 -7.40
N PRO A 400 -10.75 -7.96 -8.61
CA PRO A 400 -9.35 -8.31 -8.77
C PRO A 400 -8.45 -7.27 -8.11
N ILE A 401 -7.38 -7.73 -7.45
CA ILE A 401 -6.39 -6.84 -6.82
C ILE A 401 -5.74 -5.94 -7.88
N PHE A 402 -5.57 -4.67 -7.51
CA PHE A 402 -4.85 -3.71 -8.35
C PHE A 402 -3.34 -3.96 -8.31
N LEU A 403 -2.75 -4.20 -9.48
CA LEU A 403 -1.35 -4.57 -9.68
C LEU A 403 -0.56 -3.42 -10.33
N ALA A 404 -0.57 -2.24 -9.70
CA ALA A 404 0.15 -1.07 -10.21
C ALA A 404 1.63 -1.39 -10.50
N HIS A 405 2.09 -0.98 -11.68
CA HIS A 405 3.46 -1.16 -12.18
C HIS A 405 3.94 -2.62 -12.30
N SER A 406 3.06 -3.59 -12.15
CA SER A 406 3.40 -4.99 -12.44
C SER A 406 3.33 -5.29 -13.93
N SER A 407 4.08 -6.30 -14.37
CA SER A 407 4.03 -6.77 -15.76
C SER A 407 2.65 -7.36 -16.11
N ILE A 408 2.16 -7.07 -17.31
CA ILE A 408 0.96 -7.72 -17.87
C ILE A 408 1.18 -9.21 -18.15
N HIS A 409 2.44 -9.65 -18.18
CA HIS A 409 2.84 -11.04 -18.42
C HIS A 409 2.83 -11.89 -17.15
N ASP A 410 2.55 -11.32 -15.98
CA ASP A 410 2.28 -12.10 -14.76
C ASP A 410 0.96 -12.86 -14.94
N ARG A 411 1.08 -14.06 -15.51
CA ARG A 411 -0.05 -14.94 -15.87
C ARG A 411 -0.51 -15.81 -14.72
N GLY A 412 -0.14 -15.47 -13.51
CA GLY A 412 -0.59 -16.19 -12.32
C GLY A 412 -2.11 -16.16 -12.17
N LEU A 413 -2.61 -16.93 -11.24
CA LEU A 413 -4.01 -16.92 -10.84
C LEU A 413 -4.36 -15.53 -10.30
N LYS A 414 -5.49 -14.95 -10.72
CA LYS A 414 -5.95 -13.66 -10.18
C LYS A 414 -6.30 -13.79 -8.71
N GLU A 415 -5.86 -12.83 -7.94
CA GLU A 415 -6.28 -12.64 -6.55
C GLU A 415 -7.36 -11.57 -6.47
N TYR A 416 -8.15 -11.61 -5.39
CA TYR A 416 -9.29 -10.73 -5.22
C TYR A 416 -9.32 -10.11 -3.84
N GLU A 417 -9.88 -8.92 -3.77
CA GLU A 417 -10.21 -8.21 -2.54
C GLU A 417 -11.67 -7.76 -2.57
N ASP A 418 -12.26 -7.58 -1.39
CA ASP A 418 -13.59 -6.98 -1.26
C ASP A 418 -13.41 -5.47 -1.04
N ILE A 419 -14.00 -4.65 -1.91
CA ILE A 419 -13.99 -3.18 -1.81
C ILE A 419 -15.38 -2.66 -1.46
N ALA A 420 -15.47 -1.63 -0.62
CA ALA A 420 -16.73 -0.96 -0.31
C ALA A 420 -17.22 -0.16 -1.52
N ILE A 421 -18.47 -0.40 -1.95
CA ILE A 421 -19.09 0.26 -3.10
C ILE A 421 -20.25 1.17 -2.74
N SER A 422 -20.86 0.99 -1.57
CA SER A 422 -21.89 1.87 -1.04
C SER A 422 -21.89 1.85 0.49
N SER A 423 -22.53 2.83 1.10
CA SER A 423 -22.78 2.88 2.53
C SER A 423 -24.01 3.75 2.84
N ALA A 424 -24.37 3.89 4.10
CA ALA A 424 -25.44 4.82 4.52
C ALA A 424 -25.14 6.30 4.18
N SER A 425 -23.91 6.65 3.81
CA SER A 425 -23.47 8.03 3.54
C SER A 425 -23.20 8.35 2.08
N TYR A 426 -23.12 7.35 1.22
CA TYR A 426 -22.90 7.50 -0.22
C TYR A 426 -23.46 6.31 -1.00
N SER A 427 -23.92 6.57 -2.20
CA SER A 427 -24.29 5.58 -3.20
C SER A 427 -23.09 5.17 -4.07
N THR A 428 -23.22 4.11 -4.88
CA THR A 428 -22.19 3.74 -5.87
C THR A 428 -21.96 4.87 -6.87
N GLU A 429 -22.99 5.61 -7.24
CA GLU A 429 -22.85 6.78 -8.14
C GLU A 429 -22.07 7.92 -7.47
N ASP A 430 -22.35 8.21 -6.19
CA ASP A 430 -21.52 9.15 -5.43
C ASP A 430 -20.06 8.70 -5.37
N LEU A 431 -19.81 7.39 -5.25
CA LEU A 431 -18.46 6.83 -5.20
C LEU A 431 -17.73 6.99 -6.54
N LYS A 432 -18.41 6.75 -7.66
CA LYS A 432 -17.86 7.02 -9.01
C LYS A 432 -17.49 8.49 -9.18
N ASN A 433 -18.37 9.38 -8.74
CA ASN A 433 -18.11 10.83 -8.75
C ASN A 433 -16.90 11.19 -7.86
N LYS A 434 -16.80 10.61 -6.65
CA LYS A 434 -15.63 10.80 -5.79
C LYS A 434 -14.34 10.34 -6.48
N TYR A 435 -14.37 9.19 -7.17
CA TYR A 435 -13.21 8.69 -7.91
C TYR A 435 -12.79 9.67 -9.00
N MET A 436 -13.74 10.21 -9.77
CA MET A 436 -13.47 11.19 -10.81
C MET A 436 -12.78 12.45 -10.26
N TYR A 437 -13.28 13.01 -9.13
CA TYR A 437 -12.59 14.13 -8.45
C TYR A 437 -11.22 13.73 -7.92
N GLY A 438 -11.08 12.50 -7.42
CA GLY A 438 -9.80 11.94 -6.99
C GLY A 438 -8.78 11.88 -8.12
N TRP A 439 -9.18 11.34 -9.27
CA TRP A 439 -8.34 11.31 -10.48
C TRP A 439 -7.88 12.70 -10.91
N ILE A 440 -8.80 13.67 -10.93
CA ILE A 440 -8.46 15.06 -11.30
C ILE A 440 -7.43 15.64 -10.35
N ILE A 441 -7.63 15.46 -9.03
CA ILE A 441 -6.67 15.95 -8.04
C ILE A 441 -5.32 15.26 -8.18
N GLN A 442 -5.29 13.97 -8.44
CA GLN A 442 -4.03 13.25 -8.65
C GLN A 442 -3.33 13.71 -9.93
N ALA A 443 -3.98 13.62 -11.10
CA ALA A 443 -3.35 13.91 -12.38
C ALA A 443 -3.11 15.43 -12.60
N PHE A 444 -4.12 16.26 -12.35
CA PHE A 444 -4.06 17.67 -12.74
C PHE A 444 -3.50 18.58 -11.65
N HIS A 445 -3.75 18.27 -10.38
CA HIS A 445 -3.21 19.08 -9.28
C HIS A 445 -1.90 18.51 -8.74
N SER A 446 -1.90 17.28 -8.23
CA SER A 446 -0.74 16.68 -7.55
C SER A 446 0.42 16.32 -8.49
N LEU A 447 0.15 15.75 -9.66
CA LEU A 447 1.17 15.51 -10.69
C LEU A 447 1.49 16.76 -11.52
N GLY A 448 0.73 17.84 -11.37
CA GLY A 448 1.08 19.17 -11.79
C GLY A 448 0.69 19.57 -13.20
N LEU A 449 -0.29 18.91 -13.85
CA LEU A 449 -0.77 19.36 -15.17
C LEU A 449 -1.44 20.75 -15.11
N PHE A 450 -2.21 21.04 -14.05
CA PHE A 450 -2.91 22.32 -13.87
C PHE A 450 -2.62 23.02 -12.53
N GLU A 451 -1.55 22.65 -11.83
CA GLU A 451 -1.25 23.23 -10.52
C GLU A 451 -1.29 24.76 -10.52
N TYR A 452 -0.47 25.37 -11.37
CA TYR A 452 -0.33 26.83 -11.37
C TYR A 452 -1.48 27.54 -12.08
N VAL A 453 -2.09 26.86 -13.04
CA VAL A 453 -3.29 27.38 -13.70
C VAL A 453 -4.43 27.48 -12.68
N SER A 454 -4.73 26.42 -11.95
CA SER A 454 -5.77 26.44 -10.92
C SER A 454 -5.46 27.42 -9.78
N LYS A 455 -4.19 27.53 -9.36
CA LYS A 455 -3.73 28.49 -8.34
C LYS A 455 -3.93 29.94 -8.79
N PHE A 456 -3.69 30.24 -10.07
CA PHE A 456 -3.91 31.57 -10.60
C PHE A 456 -5.37 32.01 -10.44
N TYR A 457 -6.32 31.17 -10.84
CA TYR A 457 -7.75 31.48 -10.70
C TYR A 457 -8.17 31.55 -9.23
N ASN A 458 -7.59 30.71 -8.37
CA ASN A 458 -7.84 30.78 -6.94
C ASN A 458 -7.32 32.10 -6.33
N GLN A 459 -6.10 32.51 -6.64
CA GLN A 459 -5.48 33.73 -6.05
C GLN A 459 -6.05 35.02 -6.62
N LYS A 460 -6.27 35.08 -7.95
CA LYS A 460 -6.74 36.29 -8.62
C LYS A 460 -8.25 36.51 -8.44
N TYR A 461 -9.04 35.45 -8.50
CA TYR A 461 -10.51 35.53 -8.55
C TYR A 461 -11.21 34.87 -7.36
N ASN A 462 -10.46 34.37 -6.39
CA ASN A 462 -10.97 33.62 -5.23
C ASN A 462 -11.84 32.42 -5.63
N MET A 463 -11.53 31.81 -6.79
CA MET A 463 -12.22 30.61 -7.28
C MET A 463 -11.74 29.39 -6.52
N ASN A 464 -12.63 28.64 -5.88
CA ASN A 464 -12.28 27.39 -5.21
C ASN A 464 -11.71 26.39 -6.21
N PHE A 465 -10.71 25.59 -5.81
CA PHE A 465 -10.14 24.54 -6.64
C PHE A 465 -11.19 23.55 -7.11
N MET A 466 -12.11 23.14 -6.22
CA MET A 466 -13.17 22.20 -6.59
C MET A 466 -14.19 22.80 -7.55
N ASN A 467 -14.41 24.11 -7.56
CA ASN A 467 -15.21 24.77 -8.59
C ASN A 467 -14.48 24.74 -9.93
N PHE A 468 -13.20 25.13 -9.96
CA PHE A 468 -12.36 25.08 -11.15
C PHE A 468 -12.35 23.68 -11.78
N TYR A 469 -12.15 22.63 -10.95
CA TYR A 469 -12.16 21.25 -11.45
C TYR A 469 -13.55 20.71 -11.77
N SER A 470 -14.62 21.23 -11.17
CA SER A 470 -15.99 20.91 -11.61
C SER A 470 -16.29 21.51 -12.98
N ASP A 471 -15.80 22.71 -13.25
CA ASP A 471 -15.89 23.34 -14.55
C ASP A 471 -15.05 22.63 -15.62
N PHE A 472 -13.92 22.04 -15.20
CA PHE A 472 -13.13 21.18 -16.07
C PHE A 472 -13.88 19.90 -16.48
N ILE A 473 -14.61 19.26 -15.55
CA ILE A 473 -15.50 18.14 -15.86
C ILE A 473 -16.56 18.57 -16.87
N GLU A 474 -17.26 19.68 -16.59
CA GLU A 474 -18.28 20.21 -17.48
C GLU A 474 -17.74 20.50 -18.90
N TYR A 475 -16.54 21.06 -18.98
CA TYR A 475 -15.84 21.26 -20.24
C TYR A 475 -15.55 19.95 -20.97
N CYS A 476 -15.05 18.92 -20.25
CA CYS A 476 -14.79 17.61 -20.83
C CYS A 476 -16.06 16.93 -21.36
N GLU A 477 -17.18 17.07 -20.66
CA GLU A 477 -18.47 16.50 -21.05
C GLU A 477 -19.07 17.17 -22.29
N ASN A 478 -18.80 18.46 -22.49
CA ASN A 478 -19.42 19.26 -23.56
C ASN A 478 -18.48 19.59 -24.74
N SER A 479 -17.21 19.13 -24.70
CA SER A 479 -16.26 19.36 -25.80
C SER A 479 -15.83 18.04 -26.47
N LYS A 480 -15.05 18.16 -27.55
CA LYS A 480 -14.38 17.04 -28.21
C LYS A 480 -12.87 17.22 -28.15
N SER A 481 -12.40 17.58 -26.96
CA SER A 481 -11.01 17.87 -26.71
C SER A 481 -10.18 16.61 -26.40
N PHE A 482 -8.89 16.75 -26.28
CA PHE A 482 -8.00 15.70 -25.75
C PHE A 482 -8.39 15.37 -24.30
N PHE A 483 -8.74 16.38 -23.51
CA PHE A 483 -9.24 16.19 -22.17
C PHE A 483 -10.55 15.40 -22.12
N SER A 484 -11.46 15.59 -23.09
CA SER A 484 -12.68 14.79 -23.20
C SER A 484 -12.40 13.33 -23.50
N GLN A 485 -11.36 13.03 -24.30
CA GLN A 485 -10.93 11.67 -24.58
C GLN A 485 -10.40 11.00 -23.32
N GLU A 486 -9.52 11.68 -22.57
CA GLU A 486 -9.00 11.17 -21.28
C GLU A 486 -10.13 10.98 -20.26
N TYR A 487 -11.04 11.92 -20.16
CA TYR A 487 -12.22 11.82 -19.30
C TYR A 487 -13.06 10.57 -19.62
N GLY A 488 -13.28 10.28 -20.90
CA GLY A 488 -13.99 9.08 -21.35
C GLY A 488 -13.26 7.78 -20.99
N VAL A 489 -11.94 7.74 -21.14
CA VAL A 489 -11.10 6.59 -20.71
C VAL A 489 -11.26 6.36 -19.21
N VAL A 490 -11.26 7.42 -18.41
CA VAL A 490 -11.38 7.31 -16.95
C VAL A 490 -12.79 6.93 -16.52
N GLN A 491 -13.83 7.42 -17.19
CA GLN A 491 -15.22 6.97 -16.95
C GLN A 491 -15.34 5.45 -17.16
N GLU A 492 -14.84 4.95 -18.29
CA GLU A 492 -14.83 3.50 -18.57
C GLU A 492 -14.03 2.72 -17.52
N TYR A 493 -12.89 3.23 -17.12
CA TYR A 493 -12.06 2.64 -16.06
C TYR A 493 -12.81 2.55 -14.73
N ILE A 494 -13.50 3.61 -14.32
CA ILE A 494 -14.33 3.65 -13.10
C ILE A 494 -15.48 2.65 -13.18
N ASP A 495 -16.19 2.59 -14.33
CA ASP A 495 -17.28 1.66 -14.54
C ASP A 495 -16.82 0.20 -14.53
N ASN A 496 -15.68 -0.09 -15.12
CA ASN A 496 -15.05 -1.40 -15.09
C ASN A 496 -14.66 -1.79 -13.66
N GLY A 497 -14.06 -0.89 -12.90
CA GLY A 497 -13.69 -1.10 -11.51
C GLY A 497 -14.89 -1.44 -10.63
N TYR A 498 -15.92 -0.61 -10.64
CA TYR A 498 -17.13 -0.81 -9.82
C TYR A 498 -18.14 -1.80 -10.40
N SER A 499 -17.82 -2.44 -11.53
CA SER A 499 -18.54 -3.64 -12.01
C SER A 499 -17.83 -4.95 -11.71
N GLY A 500 -16.68 -4.92 -11.00
CA GLY A 500 -15.91 -6.09 -10.63
C GLY A 500 -14.92 -6.60 -11.69
N LYS A 501 -14.70 -5.86 -12.77
CA LYS A 501 -13.68 -6.20 -13.77
C LYS A 501 -12.25 -5.90 -13.30
N GLY A 502 -12.11 -5.05 -12.28
CA GLY A 502 -10.82 -4.68 -11.66
C GLY A 502 -10.32 -3.31 -12.09
N TRP A 503 -9.16 -2.95 -11.56
CA TRP A 503 -8.55 -1.62 -11.64
C TRP A 503 -7.23 -1.61 -12.42
N ASN A 504 -6.90 -2.67 -13.14
CA ASN A 504 -5.68 -2.76 -13.93
C ASN A 504 -5.89 -2.07 -15.28
N HIS A 505 -5.19 -0.95 -15.49
CA HIS A 505 -5.20 -0.22 -16.77
C HIS A 505 -3.95 -0.56 -17.56
N TYR A 506 -4.15 -1.03 -18.78
CA TYR A 506 -3.08 -1.33 -19.73
C TYR A 506 -3.21 -0.42 -20.95
N ASP A 507 -2.09 0.13 -21.36
CA ASP A 507 -1.95 0.95 -22.56
C ASP A 507 -0.69 0.52 -23.30
N SER A 508 -0.84 -0.06 -24.49
CA SER A 508 0.28 -0.59 -25.29
C SER A 508 1.32 0.47 -25.67
N ASP A 509 0.93 1.74 -25.75
CA ASP A 509 1.84 2.83 -26.06
C ASP A 509 2.73 3.23 -24.87
N LEU A 510 2.34 2.79 -23.65
CA LEU A 510 3.06 3.08 -22.41
C LEU A 510 3.92 1.91 -21.90
N GLY A 511 3.95 0.79 -22.63
CA GLY A 511 4.74 -0.41 -22.32
C GLY A 511 3.95 -1.51 -21.60
N ASP A 512 4.61 -2.64 -21.35
CA ASP A 512 3.98 -3.89 -20.91
C ASP A 512 3.79 -3.98 -19.39
N ILE A 513 3.23 -2.93 -18.79
CA ILE A 513 2.88 -2.88 -17.36
C ILE A 513 1.48 -2.31 -17.16
N TYR A 514 0.90 -2.58 -15.98
CA TYR A 514 -0.32 -1.91 -15.55
C TYR A 514 0.00 -0.54 -14.94
N TRP A 515 -0.63 0.49 -15.47
CA TRP A 515 -0.45 1.86 -15.00
C TRP A 515 -1.57 2.29 -14.05
N PRO A 516 -1.26 3.05 -12.98
CA PRO A 516 -2.24 3.90 -12.33
C PRO A 516 -2.86 4.85 -13.37
N ILE A 517 -4.19 4.98 -13.35
CA ILE A 517 -4.90 5.73 -14.42
C ILE A 517 -4.49 7.20 -14.46
N GLU A 518 -4.19 7.81 -13.32
CA GLU A 518 -3.71 9.20 -13.21
C GLU A 518 -2.32 9.39 -13.80
N GLU A 519 -1.44 8.40 -13.64
CA GLU A 519 -0.08 8.43 -14.22
C GLU A 519 -0.15 8.23 -15.74
N ALA A 520 -0.96 7.28 -16.20
CA ALA A 520 -1.19 7.07 -17.65
C ALA A 520 -1.75 8.33 -18.30
N THR A 521 -2.75 8.97 -17.68
CA THR A 521 -3.28 10.26 -18.13
C THR A 521 -2.20 11.32 -18.23
N TRP A 522 -1.38 11.44 -17.17
CA TRP A 522 -0.31 12.42 -17.14
C TRP A 522 0.69 12.20 -18.28
N ILE A 523 1.12 10.96 -18.51
CA ILE A 523 2.08 10.62 -19.57
C ILE A 523 1.49 10.96 -20.94
N ARG A 524 0.23 10.55 -21.24
CA ARG A 524 -0.42 10.83 -22.54
C ARG A 524 -0.53 12.33 -22.80
N LEU A 525 -1.01 13.09 -21.82
CA LEU A 525 -1.18 14.55 -21.96
C LEU A 525 0.16 15.28 -22.06
N ALA A 526 1.17 14.87 -21.29
CA ALA A 526 2.50 15.46 -21.31
C ALA A 526 3.29 15.15 -22.59
N SER A 527 3.00 14.03 -23.25
CA SER A 527 3.68 13.61 -24.48
C SER A 527 3.31 14.48 -25.70
N ASP A 528 2.10 15.05 -25.74
CA ASP A 528 1.68 16.01 -26.79
C ASP A 528 1.52 17.42 -26.22
N LYS A 529 2.66 18.04 -25.84
CA LYS A 529 2.68 19.39 -25.26
C LYS A 529 2.00 20.44 -26.13
N LYS A 530 2.10 20.33 -27.45
CA LYS A 530 1.49 21.32 -28.36
C LYS A 530 -0.02 21.27 -28.27
N ARG A 531 -0.59 20.09 -28.30
CA ARG A 531 -2.03 19.87 -28.16
C ARG A 531 -2.49 20.25 -26.75
N PHE A 532 -1.76 19.82 -25.73
CA PHE A 532 -2.03 20.19 -24.33
C PHE A 532 -2.10 21.70 -24.12
N LEU A 533 -1.13 22.48 -24.63
CA LEU A 533 -1.11 23.93 -24.53
C LEU A 533 -2.34 24.55 -25.20
N LYS A 534 -2.66 24.12 -26.43
CA LYS A 534 -3.81 24.64 -27.17
C LYS A 534 -5.12 24.39 -26.43
N GLU A 535 -5.34 23.17 -25.98
CA GLU A 535 -6.61 22.80 -25.36
C GLU A 535 -6.72 23.33 -23.92
N THR A 536 -5.59 23.52 -23.21
CA THR A 536 -5.59 24.27 -21.95
C THR A 536 -6.06 25.70 -22.17
N LYS A 537 -5.62 26.37 -23.25
CA LYS A 537 -6.11 27.69 -23.57
C LYS A 537 -7.60 27.71 -23.85
N GLU A 538 -8.11 26.75 -24.62
CA GLU A 538 -9.54 26.63 -24.92
C GLU A 538 -10.37 26.44 -23.65
N PHE A 539 -9.91 25.59 -22.73
CA PHE A 539 -10.54 25.42 -21.43
C PHE A 539 -10.53 26.70 -20.59
N LEU A 540 -9.40 27.43 -20.54
CA LEU A 540 -9.34 28.68 -19.79
C LEU A 540 -10.26 29.77 -20.39
N LEU A 541 -10.36 29.86 -21.71
CA LEU A 541 -11.34 30.74 -22.37
C LEU A 541 -12.77 30.36 -22.03
N PHE A 542 -13.09 29.07 -21.88
CA PHE A 542 -14.39 28.64 -21.38
C PHE A 542 -14.64 29.17 -19.95
N ILE A 543 -13.66 29.08 -19.03
CA ILE A 543 -13.74 29.65 -17.67
C ILE A 543 -13.96 31.17 -17.71
N GLU A 544 -13.14 31.90 -18.49
CA GLU A 544 -13.22 33.36 -18.64
C GLU A 544 -14.63 33.79 -19.08
N ASN A 545 -15.18 33.13 -20.10
CA ASN A 545 -16.52 33.41 -20.60
C ASN A 545 -17.61 33.06 -19.59
N LYS A 546 -17.49 31.91 -18.89
CA LYS A 546 -18.49 31.43 -17.95
C LYS A 546 -18.67 32.39 -16.77
N TYR A 547 -17.58 32.94 -16.28
CA TYR A 547 -17.57 33.80 -15.11
C TYR A 547 -17.39 35.30 -15.42
N ASN A 548 -17.33 35.66 -16.72
CA ASN A 548 -17.08 37.02 -17.20
C ASN A 548 -15.83 37.64 -16.53
N LEU A 549 -14.70 36.89 -16.57
CA LEU A 549 -13.45 37.31 -15.98
C LEU A 549 -12.64 38.19 -16.95
N GLU A 550 -11.69 38.95 -16.41
CA GLU A 550 -10.90 39.92 -17.16
C GLU A 550 -9.40 39.56 -17.20
N THR A 551 -9.07 38.29 -17.52
CA THR A 551 -7.68 37.91 -17.75
C THR A 551 -7.32 38.21 -19.20
N THR A 552 -6.24 38.93 -19.42
CA THR A 552 -5.83 39.22 -20.81
C THR A 552 -5.33 37.96 -21.51
N GLU A 553 -5.48 37.92 -22.83
CA GLU A 553 -4.97 36.80 -23.61
C GLU A 553 -3.46 36.60 -23.45
N GLU A 554 -2.72 37.68 -23.27
CA GLU A 554 -1.30 37.66 -22.99
C GLU A 554 -0.99 36.96 -21.66
N GLN A 555 -1.73 37.28 -20.58
CA GLN A 555 -1.60 36.62 -19.28
C GLN A 555 -1.90 35.13 -19.37
N ILE A 556 -2.98 34.75 -20.07
CA ILE A 556 -3.36 33.35 -20.28
C ILE A 556 -2.24 32.59 -21.01
N ASN A 557 -1.74 33.12 -22.09
CA ASN A 557 -0.70 32.48 -22.90
C ASN A 557 0.61 32.31 -22.08
N ASP A 558 1.02 33.31 -21.33
CA ASP A 558 2.25 33.26 -20.54
C ASP A 558 2.12 32.32 -19.33
N LEU A 559 0.93 32.28 -18.68
CA LEU A 559 0.62 31.35 -17.61
C LEU A 559 0.65 29.89 -18.10
N ILE A 560 0.05 29.59 -19.23
CA ILE A 560 0.05 28.24 -19.83
C ILE A 560 1.48 27.84 -20.21
N LYS A 561 2.25 28.75 -20.77
CA LYS A 561 3.67 28.56 -21.09
C LYS A 561 4.46 28.21 -19.82
N PHE A 562 4.24 28.94 -18.72
CA PHE A 562 4.86 28.66 -17.43
C PHE A 562 4.47 27.29 -16.89
N GLN A 563 3.19 26.93 -16.92
CA GLN A 563 2.71 25.62 -16.50
C GLN A 563 3.37 24.50 -17.32
N ALA A 564 3.41 24.62 -18.63
CA ALA A 564 4.00 23.60 -19.51
C ALA A 564 5.52 23.50 -19.41
N PHE A 565 6.20 24.59 -19.05
CA PHE A 565 7.65 24.59 -18.76
C PHE A 565 7.99 23.67 -17.58
N LEU A 566 7.12 23.62 -16.58
CA LEU A 566 7.31 22.79 -15.39
C LEU A 566 6.93 21.32 -15.58
N ILE A 567 6.28 20.97 -16.70
CA ILE A 567 5.99 19.59 -17.07
C ILE A 567 7.25 19.02 -17.75
N THR A 568 7.99 18.19 -17.01
CA THR A 568 9.20 17.53 -17.52
C THR A 568 8.86 16.16 -18.06
N THR A 569 9.20 15.89 -19.32
CA THR A 569 9.08 14.56 -19.94
C THR A 569 10.44 13.86 -19.95
N ARG A 570 10.44 12.54 -20.12
CA ARG A 570 11.64 11.68 -20.09
C ARG A 570 12.75 12.15 -21.05
N ASP A 571 12.36 12.67 -22.20
CA ASP A 571 13.27 13.15 -23.24
C ASP A 571 13.98 14.46 -22.90
N HIS A 572 13.67 15.05 -21.75
CA HIS A 572 14.14 16.40 -21.36
C HIS A 572 14.88 16.43 -20.01
N GLN A 573 15.18 15.26 -19.41
CA GLN A 573 15.81 15.21 -18.09
C GLN A 573 17.27 15.69 -18.08
N GLU A 574 17.94 15.76 -19.22
CA GLU A 574 19.36 16.12 -19.33
C GLU A 574 19.60 17.57 -19.83
N GLU A 575 18.58 18.29 -20.26
CA GLU A 575 18.73 19.66 -20.75
C GLU A 575 18.34 20.71 -19.68
N ILE A 576 19.28 21.56 -19.33
CA ILE A 576 18.96 22.80 -18.60
C ILE A 576 18.20 23.70 -19.56
N LYS A 577 16.87 23.75 -19.43
CA LYS A 577 16.03 24.66 -20.21
C LYS A 577 15.94 26.02 -19.51
N ALA A 578 16.29 27.06 -20.22
CA ALA A 578 15.99 28.43 -19.83
C ALA A 578 14.82 28.95 -20.67
N GLU A 579 13.81 29.51 -20.02
CA GLU A 579 12.64 30.08 -20.69
C GLU A 579 12.38 31.50 -20.15
N THR A 580 11.92 32.38 -21.02
CA THR A 580 11.58 33.76 -20.64
C THR A 580 10.07 33.92 -20.57
N PHE A 581 9.62 34.53 -19.49
CA PHE A 581 8.21 34.82 -19.23
C PHE A 581 7.97 36.33 -19.17
N LEU A 582 6.77 36.75 -19.52
CA LEU A 582 6.36 38.16 -19.45
C LEU A 582 6.10 38.58 -18.00
N TYR A 583 5.64 37.65 -17.18
CA TYR A 583 5.29 37.88 -15.78
C TYR A 583 6.22 37.10 -14.85
N ASN A 584 6.43 37.62 -13.65
CA ASN A 584 7.25 36.94 -12.64
C ASN A 584 6.43 35.92 -11.84
N TRP A 585 6.07 34.79 -12.49
CA TRP A 585 5.27 33.73 -11.89
C TRP A 585 5.89 33.15 -10.61
N LYS A 586 7.24 33.14 -10.50
CA LYS A 586 7.91 32.69 -9.29
C LYS A 586 7.57 33.59 -8.09
N LYS A 587 7.63 34.87 -8.24
CA LYS A 587 7.24 35.82 -7.20
C LYS A 587 5.76 35.71 -6.88
N TYR A 588 4.92 35.63 -7.90
CA TYR A 588 3.48 35.54 -7.74
C TYR A 588 3.04 34.29 -6.96
N PHE A 589 3.54 33.10 -7.33
CA PHE A 589 3.09 31.85 -6.74
C PHE A 589 3.86 31.42 -5.48
N ILE A 590 5.14 31.75 -5.39
CA ILE A 590 6.03 31.29 -4.33
C ILE A 590 6.21 32.34 -3.24
N GLU A 591 6.42 33.60 -3.62
CA GLU A 591 6.65 34.69 -2.69
C GLU A 591 5.35 35.42 -2.31
N ASN A 592 4.18 34.99 -2.84
CA ASN A 592 2.86 35.59 -2.62
C ASN A 592 2.79 37.10 -2.89
N GLU A 593 3.62 37.61 -3.79
CA GLU A 593 3.52 39.00 -4.26
C GLU A 593 2.29 39.08 -5.19
N LYS A 594 1.18 39.64 -4.69
CA LYS A 594 -0.09 39.78 -5.44
C LYS A 594 -0.02 40.76 -6.63
N VAL A 595 1.13 41.17 -7.03
CA VAL A 595 1.37 42.09 -8.17
C VAL A 595 2.08 41.29 -9.26
N LEU A 596 1.35 41.05 -10.37
CA LEU A 596 1.90 40.51 -11.60
C LEU A 596 2.74 41.52 -12.34
#